data_bc5118f1406f1b1021beb6978fc45a7c
#
_entry.id   bc5118f1406f1b1021beb6978fc45a7c
#
_cell.length_a   1.000
_cell.length_b   1.000
_cell.length_c   1.000
_cell.angle_alpha   90.00
_cell.angle_beta   90.00
_cell.angle_gamma   90.00
#
_symmetry.space_group_name_H-M   'P 1'
#
loop_
_entity.id
_entity.type
_entity.pdbx_description
1 polymer ?
#
loop_
_entity_poly.entity_id
_entity_poly.type
_entity_poly.pdbx_seq_one_letter_code
_entity_poly.pdbx_strand_id
1 'polypeptide(L)'
;QGEDAAEITLTLYGDNEFLDSKWVTIPGNQARTVWWEKIPDGVKTLRVSIETEDILPDDNNAYEAVRSEETVKILLATEGNVFLEKVLSLIEGAEVVRTLPEEAIYEGYDLYIFDGMMPEKLPEDGNITVFSPTPNSLFPVGDWMDNPLIIPTEHEIFRYLEKLTFAVRRTRIIEKPEWAETIMEYNGNPVVFEGIVGNKRILVFGFDLFDTDLPLRSEFPILISNIVDEYAPPRETVV
;
A
#
# COMPACT_ATOMS: atom_id res chain seq x y z
N GLN A 1 -22.98 23.28 22.31
CA GLN A 1 -23.64 22.06 22.84
C GLN A 1 -24.69 22.51 23.83
N GLY A 2 -25.97 22.32 23.51
CA GLY A 2 -27.13 22.72 24.32
C GLY A 2 -27.76 21.52 25.02
N GLU A 3 -28.51 21.78 26.10
CA GLU A 3 -29.26 20.74 26.82
C GLU A 3 -30.49 20.28 26.03
N ASP A 4 -30.93 21.06 25.02
CA ASP A 4 -32.07 20.75 24.19
C ASP A 4 -31.68 19.95 22.94
N ALA A 5 -32.63 19.17 22.41
CA ALA A 5 -32.48 18.48 21.15
C ALA A 5 -32.46 19.50 19.98
N ALA A 6 -31.55 19.31 19.04
CA ALA A 6 -31.46 20.11 17.84
C ALA A 6 -31.90 19.29 16.59
N GLU A 7 -32.68 19.93 15.75
CA GLU A 7 -33.04 19.40 14.43
C GLU A 7 -32.22 20.12 13.38
N ILE A 8 -31.45 19.36 12.62
CA ILE A 8 -30.54 19.90 11.62
C ILE A 8 -30.75 19.21 10.26
N THR A 9 -30.45 19.93 9.20
CA THR A 9 -30.35 19.37 7.86
C THR A 9 -28.86 19.18 7.52
N LEU A 10 -28.45 17.94 7.21
CA LEU A 10 -27.17 17.64 6.68
C LEU A 10 -27.25 17.49 5.17
N THR A 11 -26.55 18.33 4.43
CA THR A 11 -26.51 18.29 2.97
C THR A 11 -25.16 17.80 2.49
N LEU A 12 -25.18 16.75 1.66
CA LEU A 12 -24.01 16.16 1.04
C LEU A 12 -23.83 16.72 -0.37
N TYR A 13 -22.65 17.19 -0.67
CA TYR A 13 -22.21 17.62 -2.00
C TYR A 13 -21.04 16.77 -2.48
N GLY A 14 -21.02 16.46 -3.77
CA GLY A 14 -19.86 15.87 -4.48
C GLY A 14 -19.39 16.84 -5.55
N ASP A 15 -18.11 17.19 -5.55
CA ASP A 15 -17.50 18.17 -6.47
C ASP A 15 -18.31 19.49 -6.58
N ASN A 16 -18.84 19.94 -5.43
CA ASN A 16 -19.75 21.07 -5.27
C ASN A 16 -21.18 20.88 -5.85
N GLU A 17 -21.54 19.76 -6.42
CA GLU A 17 -22.90 19.44 -6.83
C GLU A 17 -23.68 18.76 -5.70
N PHE A 18 -24.96 19.08 -5.57
CA PHE A 18 -25.84 18.47 -4.58
C PHE A 18 -26.00 16.96 -4.87
N LEU A 19 -25.76 16.13 -3.86
CA LEU A 19 -25.95 14.68 -3.94
C LEU A 19 -27.18 14.20 -3.16
N ASP A 20 -27.28 14.59 -1.88
CA ASP A 20 -28.35 14.12 -0.98
C ASP A 20 -28.50 15.05 0.21
N SER A 21 -29.63 14.94 0.91
CA SER A 21 -29.89 15.69 2.14
C SER A 21 -30.63 14.81 3.15
N LYS A 22 -30.20 14.88 4.41
CA LYS A 22 -30.81 14.14 5.52
C LYS A 22 -31.18 15.04 6.67
N TRP A 23 -32.42 14.90 7.11
CA TRP A 23 -32.90 15.55 8.33
C TRP A 23 -32.54 14.70 9.54
N VAL A 24 -31.89 15.28 10.54
CA VAL A 24 -31.34 14.55 11.69
C VAL A 24 -31.70 15.29 12.98
N THR A 25 -32.27 14.57 13.95
CA THR A 25 -32.45 15.05 15.30
C THR A 25 -31.31 14.59 16.18
N ILE A 26 -30.58 15.52 16.80
CA ILE A 26 -29.50 15.26 17.73
C ILE A 26 -29.98 15.56 19.14
N PRO A 27 -30.10 14.59 20.05
CA PRO A 27 -30.46 14.85 21.43
C PRO A 27 -29.42 15.72 22.14
N GLY A 28 -29.85 16.53 23.13
CA GLY A 28 -28.95 17.38 23.89
C GLY A 28 -27.80 16.60 24.51
N ASN A 29 -26.60 17.15 24.44
CA ASN A 29 -25.34 16.57 24.95
C ASN A 29 -24.98 15.19 24.37
N GLN A 30 -25.50 14.83 23.19
CA GLN A 30 -25.19 13.57 22.50
C GLN A 30 -24.56 13.80 21.12
N ALA A 31 -23.82 12.80 20.62
CA ALA A 31 -23.35 12.75 19.25
C ALA A 31 -24.19 11.74 18.46
N ARG A 32 -24.38 11.99 17.19
CA ARG A 32 -25.05 11.08 16.27
C ARG A 32 -24.22 10.89 15.01
N THR A 33 -24.03 9.62 14.61
CA THR A 33 -23.36 9.26 13.35
C THR A 33 -24.41 9.17 12.23
N VAL A 34 -24.09 9.74 11.10
CA VAL A 34 -24.91 9.69 9.88
C VAL A 34 -24.03 9.15 8.76
N TRP A 35 -24.58 8.26 7.94
CA TRP A 35 -23.88 7.67 6.79
C TRP A 35 -24.74 7.74 5.54
N TRP A 36 -24.06 7.78 4.39
CA TRP A 36 -24.67 7.66 3.06
C TRP A 36 -24.23 6.35 2.43
N GLU A 37 -25.21 5.60 1.87
CA GLU A 37 -24.96 4.26 1.32
C GLU A 37 -24.32 4.26 -0.06
N LYS A 38 -24.48 5.35 -0.81
CA LYS A 38 -23.96 5.49 -2.16
C LYS A 38 -23.45 6.90 -2.41
N ILE A 39 -22.24 6.94 -2.94
CA ILE A 39 -21.65 8.13 -3.55
C ILE A 39 -21.54 7.81 -5.04
N PRO A 40 -21.93 8.71 -5.96
CA PRO A 40 -21.79 8.49 -7.40
C PRO A 40 -20.32 8.29 -7.80
N ASP A 41 -20.09 7.39 -8.78
CA ASP A 41 -18.76 7.17 -9.34
C ASP A 41 -18.20 8.48 -9.93
N GLY A 42 -16.89 8.69 -9.77
CA GLY A 42 -16.18 9.84 -10.32
C GLY A 42 -16.21 11.10 -9.45
N VAL A 43 -16.91 11.10 -8.30
CA VAL A 43 -16.85 12.20 -7.33
C VAL A 43 -15.48 12.20 -6.66
N LYS A 44 -14.77 13.35 -6.72
CA LYS A 44 -13.41 13.50 -6.17
C LYS A 44 -13.40 14.14 -4.79
N THR A 45 -14.35 14.99 -4.49
CA THR A 45 -14.44 15.68 -3.19
C THR A 45 -15.85 15.60 -2.64
N LEU A 46 -15.93 15.32 -1.35
CA LEU A 46 -17.19 15.39 -0.61
C LEU A 46 -17.17 16.60 0.32
N ARG A 47 -18.31 17.25 0.41
CA ARG A 47 -18.56 18.28 1.39
C ARG A 47 -19.89 17.98 2.08
N VAL A 48 -19.86 17.91 3.40
CA VAL A 48 -21.07 17.87 4.22
C VAL A 48 -21.27 19.24 4.82
N SER A 49 -22.45 19.80 4.59
CA SER A 49 -22.85 21.10 5.13
C SER A 49 -24.00 20.95 6.12
N ILE A 50 -23.92 21.66 7.23
CA ILE A 50 -25.00 21.79 8.21
C ILE A 50 -25.68 23.15 7.96
N GLU A 51 -26.98 23.11 7.67
CA GLU A 51 -27.75 24.32 7.56
C GLU A 51 -28.31 24.71 8.94
N THR A 52 -27.60 25.59 9.60
CA THR A 52 -28.05 26.19 10.87
C THR A 52 -27.78 27.69 10.87
N GLU A 53 -28.65 28.47 11.55
CA GLU A 53 -28.37 29.88 11.85
C GLU A 53 -27.47 29.93 13.08
N ASP A 54 -26.14 29.87 12.86
CA ASP A 54 -25.11 29.84 13.91
C ASP A 54 -24.22 31.08 13.88
N ILE A 55 -23.55 31.34 15.01
CA ILE A 55 -22.64 32.46 15.20
C ILE A 55 -21.28 32.25 14.47
N LEU A 56 -20.95 31.02 14.08
CA LEU A 56 -19.71 30.64 13.38
C LEU A 56 -20.00 29.84 12.11
N PRO A 57 -20.31 30.52 10.98
CA PRO A 57 -20.65 29.83 9.72
C PRO A 57 -19.54 28.97 9.13
N ASP A 58 -18.28 29.21 9.52
CA ASP A 58 -17.10 28.56 8.93
C ASP A 58 -16.91 27.10 9.39
N ASP A 59 -17.46 26.68 10.53
CA ASP A 59 -17.37 25.31 11.03
C ASP A 59 -18.56 24.41 10.62
N ASN A 60 -19.49 24.94 9.87
CA ASN A 60 -20.66 24.22 9.35
C ASN A 60 -20.35 23.33 8.14
N ASN A 61 -19.10 23.23 7.69
CA ASN A 61 -18.71 22.43 6.55
C ASN A 61 -17.57 21.47 6.93
N ALA A 62 -17.74 20.21 6.57
CA ALA A 62 -16.69 19.20 6.62
C ALA A 62 -16.36 18.74 5.20
N TYR A 63 -15.09 18.58 4.89
CA TYR A 63 -14.60 18.18 3.58
C TYR A 63 -13.82 16.86 3.69
N GLU A 64 -14.01 16.00 2.70
CA GLU A 64 -13.25 14.76 2.53
C GLU A 64 -12.93 14.56 1.06
N ALA A 65 -11.69 14.17 0.75
CA ALA A 65 -11.32 13.73 -0.58
C ALA A 65 -11.80 12.29 -0.78
N VAL A 66 -12.65 12.07 -1.80
CA VAL A 66 -12.97 10.71 -2.23
C VAL A 66 -11.75 10.18 -2.96
N ARG A 67 -11.10 9.16 -2.39
CA ARG A 67 -10.11 8.41 -3.16
C ARG A 67 -10.84 7.82 -4.34
N SER A 68 -10.50 8.25 -5.55
CA SER A 68 -10.94 7.53 -6.74
C SER A 68 -10.40 6.10 -6.60
N GLU A 69 -11.23 5.10 -6.83
CA GLU A 69 -10.78 3.73 -7.04
C GLU A 69 -10.03 3.69 -8.39
N GLU A 70 -8.91 4.44 -8.50
CA GLU A 70 -7.99 4.20 -9.59
C GLU A 70 -7.40 2.82 -9.31
N THR A 71 -7.75 1.88 -10.16
CA THR A 71 -7.28 0.50 -10.09
C THR A 71 -5.76 0.51 -10.15
N VAL A 72 -5.12 0.05 -9.07
CA VAL A 72 -3.66 -0.11 -9.04
C VAL A 72 -3.28 -1.27 -9.94
N LYS A 73 -2.44 -1.03 -10.94
CA LYS A 73 -1.96 -2.05 -11.87
C LYS A 73 -0.66 -2.66 -11.38
N ILE A 74 -0.68 -3.97 -11.13
CA ILE A 74 0.46 -4.72 -10.63
C ILE A 74 0.89 -5.77 -11.64
N LEU A 75 2.16 -5.76 -12.04
CA LEU A 75 2.76 -6.86 -12.77
C LEU A 75 3.49 -7.80 -11.80
N LEU A 76 3.10 -9.06 -11.79
CA LEU A 76 3.81 -10.12 -11.09
C LEU A 76 4.59 -10.97 -12.10
N ALA A 77 5.91 -10.80 -12.15
CA ALA A 77 6.82 -11.60 -12.95
C ALA A 77 7.35 -12.77 -12.10
N THR A 78 6.85 -13.97 -12.36
CA THR A 78 7.16 -15.19 -11.58
C THR A 78 7.08 -16.44 -12.44
N GLU A 79 7.91 -17.43 -12.15
CA GLU A 79 7.78 -18.79 -12.70
C GLU A 79 6.62 -19.57 -12.03
N GLY A 80 6.12 -19.09 -10.89
CA GLY A 80 4.98 -19.64 -10.17
C GLY A 80 5.13 -19.50 -8.66
N ASN A 81 4.55 -18.45 -8.08
CA ASN A 81 4.53 -18.22 -6.65
C ASN A 81 3.08 -18.12 -6.16
N VAL A 82 2.55 -19.27 -5.73
CA VAL A 82 1.17 -19.39 -5.26
C VAL A 82 0.84 -18.42 -4.09
N PHE A 83 1.82 -18.08 -3.27
CA PHE A 83 1.63 -17.16 -2.15
C PHE A 83 1.39 -15.74 -2.64
N LEU A 84 2.25 -15.24 -3.54
CA LEU A 84 2.09 -13.91 -4.16
C LEU A 84 0.82 -13.86 -5.00
N GLU A 85 0.59 -14.85 -5.87
CA GLU A 85 -0.62 -14.90 -6.70
C GLU A 85 -1.88 -14.82 -5.84
N LYS A 86 -1.92 -15.58 -4.74
CA LYS A 86 -3.10 -15.63 -3.89
C LYS A 86 -3.28 -14.33 -3.09
N VAL A 87 -2.24 -13.83 -2.45
CA VAL A 87 -2.36 -12.63 -1.61
C VAL A 87 -2.67 -11.39 -2.43
N LEU A 88 -2.06 -11.22 -3.60
CA LEU A 88 -2.33 -10.09 -4.49
C LEU A 88 -3.77 -10.13 -5.02
N SER A 89 -4.33 -11.31 -5.26
CA SER A 89 -5.73 -11.46 -5.68
C SER A 89 -6.76 -11.05 -4.62
N LEU A 90 -6.34 -10.83 -3.37
CA LEU A 90 -7.19 -10.38 -2.27
C LEU A 90 -7.16 -8.85 -2.08
N ILE A 91 -6.28 -8.15 -2.77
CA ILE A 91 -6.15 -6.68 -2.64
C ILE A 91 -7.28 -6.04 -3.43
N GLU A 92 -8.15 -5.36 -2.71
CA GLU A 92 -9.26 -4.60 -3.31
C GLU A 92 -8.74 -3.42 -4.14
N GLY A 93 -9.29 -3.19 -5.32
CA GLY A 93 -8.84 -2.13 -6.23
C GLY A 93 -7.53 -2.43 -6.96
N ALA A 94 -6.97 -3.63 -6.90
CA ALA A 94 -5.79 -4.02 -7.67
C ALA A 94 -6.13 -4.87 -8.91
N GLU A 95 -5.56 -4.49 -10.04
CA GLU A 95 -5.52 -5.30 -11.27
C GLU A 95 -4.15 -5.97 -11.35
N VAL A 96 -4.11 -7.29 -11.16
CA VAL A 96 -2.87 -8.06 -11.13
C VAL A 96 -2.71 -8.86 -12.40
N VAL A 97 -1.63 -8.58 -13.13
CA VAL A 97 -1.23 -9.35 -14.31
C VAL A 97 -0.05 -10.24 -13.94
N ARG A 98 -0.23 -11.55 -14.05
CA ARG A 98 0.85 -12.53 -13.90
C ARG A 98 1.48 -12.83 -15.24
N THR A 99 2.80 -12.89 -15.28
CA THR A 99 3.56 -13.25 -16.48
C THR A 99 4.80 -14.08 -16.12
N LEU A 100 5.30 -14.83 -17.08
CA LEU A 100 6.64 -15.41 -16.97
C LEU A 100 7.68 -14.29 -17.13
N PRO A 101 8.81 -14.33 -16.42
CA PRO A 101 9.84 -13.30 -16.51
C PRO A 101 10.34 -13.02 -17.94
N GLU A 102 10.43 -14.08 -18.75
CA GLU A 102 10.91 -14.02 -20.15
C GLU A 102 9.89 -13.37 -21.11
N GLU A 103 8.61 -13.38 -20.75
CA GLU A 103 7.50 -12.86 -21.56
C GLU A 103 7.03 -11.47 -21.11
N ALA A 104 7.59 -10.96 -20.01
CA ALA A 104 7.12 -9.74 -19.37
C ALA A 104 7.42 -8.49 -20.20
N ILE A 105 6.40 -7.67 -20.38
CA ILE A 105 6.54 -6.30 -20.89
C ILE A 105 6.50 -5.37 -19.68
N TYR A 106 7.61 -4.67 -19.42
CA TYR A 106 7.78 -3.82 -18.24
C TYR A 106 7.34 -2.38 -18.55
N GLU A 107 6.04 -2.21 -18.84
CA GLU A 107 5.45 -0.92 -19.17
C GLU A 107 3.97 -0.87 -18.77
N GLY A 108 3.52 0.23 -18.18
CA GLY A 108 2.10 0.50 -17.90
C GLY A 108 1.59 0.01 -16.56
N TYR A 109 2.48 -0.28 -15.60
CA TYR A 109 2.11 -0.72 -14.25
C TYR A 109 2.59 0.26 -13.19
N ASP A 110 1.85 0.31 -12.08
CA ASP A 110 2.17 1.14 -10.91
C ASP A 110 3.19 0.44 -10.01
N LEU A 111 3.14 -0.89 -9.95
CA LEU A 111 4.05 -1.74 -9.19
C LEU A 111 4.47 -2.96 -10.00
N TYR A 112 5.76 -3.22 -10.01
CA TYR A 112 6.38 -4.42 -10.56
C TYR A 112 6.88 -5.30 -9.42
N ILE A 113 6.41 -6.54 -9.36
CA ILE A 113 6.87 -7.53 -8.39
C ILE A 113 7.65 -8.60 -9.13
N PHE A 114 8.94 -8.70 -8.84
CA PHE A 114 9.84 -9.70 -9.40
C PHE A 114 10.10 -10.79 -8.37
N ASP A 115 9.85 -12.02 -8.73
CA ASP A 115 10.00 -13.20 -7.89
C ASP A 115 11.10 -14.12 -8.41
N GLY A 116 12.18 -14.24 -7.63
CA GLY A 116 13.34 -15.07 -7.97
C GLY A 116 14.24 -14.51 -9.06
N MET A 117 14.05 -13.23 -9.42
CA MET A 117 14.82 -12.60 -10.49
C MET A 117 14.99 -11.10 -10.25
N MET A 118 15.90 -10.49 -11.00
CA MET A 118 16.03 -9.05 -11.16
C MET A 118 16.15 -8.73 -12.64
N PRO A 119 15.34 -7.81 -13.21
CA PRO A 119 15.41 -7.51 -14.63
C PRO A 119 16.74 -6.82 -15.00
N GLU A 120 17.27 -7.10 -16.19
CA GLU A 120 18.48 -6.44 -16.68
C GLU A 120 18.29 -4.93 -16.89
N LYS A 121 17.10 -4.55 -17.33
CA LYS A 121 16.68 -3.15 -17.47
C LYS A 121 15.45 -2.90 -16.59
N LEU A 122 15.55 -1.89 -15.73
CA LEU A 122 14.40 -1.51 -14.91
C LEU A 122 13.26 -0.96 -15.78
N PRO A 123 11.99 -1.20 -15.39
CA PRO A 123 10.84 -0.53 -15.96
C PRO A 123 11.04 1.00 -16.02
N GLU A 124 10.44 1.68 -16.97
CA GLU A 124 10.53 3.16 -17.06
C GLU A 124 9.52 3.87 -16.15
N ASP A 125 8.47 3.18 -15.75
CA ASP A 125 7.39 3.62 -14.86
C ASP A 125 7.29 2.72 -13.61
N GLY A 126 6.38 3.08 -12.72
CA GLY A 126 6.09 2.30 -11.50
C GLY A 126 7.25 2.13 -10.53
N ASN A 127 6.96 1.56 -9.39
CA ASN A 127 7.94 1.16 -8.38
C ASN A 127 8.19 -0.35 -8.43
N ILE A 128 9.15 -0.83 -7.66
CA ILE A 128 9.65 -2.20 -7.80
C ILE A 128 9.74 -2.88 -6.44
N THR A 129 9.22 -4.10 -6.35
CA THR A 129 9.48 -5.02 -5.23
C THR A 129 10.10 -6.30 -5.76
N VAL A 130 11.17 -6.76 -5.13
CA VAL A 130 11.91 -7.95 -5.55
C VAL A 130 12.01 -8.94 -4.40
N PHE A 131 11.66 -10.19 -4.67
CA PHE A 131 11.91 -11.31 -3.76
C PHE A 131 13.02 -12.19 -4.33
N SER A 132 14.01 -12.54 -3.51
CA SER A 132 15.11 -13.42 -3.89
C SER A 132 15.84 -13.00 -5.18
N PRO A 133 16.48 -11.82 -5.23
CA PRO A 133 17.09 -11.30 -6.44
C PRO A 133 18.21 -12.22 -6.96
N THR A 134 18.32 -12.29 -8.29
CA THR A 134 19.49 -12.83 -8.96
C THR A 134 20.62 -11.80 -9.04
N PRO A 135 21.90 -12.21 -9.33
CA PRO A 135 22.96 -11.26 -9.60
C PRO A 135 22.54 -10.22 -10.65
N ASN A 136 22.83 -8.96 -10.38
CA ASN A 136 22.37 -7.82 -11.20
C ASN A 136 23.39 -6.67 -11.15
N SER A 137 23.13 -5.61 -11.91
CA SER A 137 24.02 -4.45 -12.01
C SER A 137 23.80 -3.37 -10.94
N LEU A 138 22.74 -3.45 -10.15
CA LEU A 138 22.38 -2.43 -9.16
C LEU A 138 23.07 -2.65 -7.81
N PHE A 139 23.25 -3.92 -7.44
CA PHE A 139 23.91 -4.32 -6.21
C PHE A 139 24.48 -5.75 -6.32
N PRO A 140 25.61 -6.03 -5.67
CA PRO A 140 26.18 -7.36 -5.64
C PRO A 140 25.29 -8.34 -4.86
N VAL A 141 25.00 -9.48 -5.46
CA VAL A 141 24.28 -10.60 -4.86
C VAL A 141 25.19 -11.81 -4.81
N GLY A 142 25.55 -12.24 -3.60
CA GLY A 142 26.44 -13.37 -3.36
C GLY A 142 25.69 -14.67 -3.05
N ASP A 143 26.36 -15.54 -2.32
CA ASP A 143 25.86 -16.86 -1.91
C ASP A 143 24.70 -16.76 -0.91
N TRP A 144 24.27 -17.92 -0.43
CA TRP A 144 23.22 -18.03 0.57
C TRP A 144 23.80 -18.02 2.00
N MET A 145 23.06 -17.39 2.90
CA MET A 145 23.28 -17.46 4.35
C MET A 145 22.09 -18.19 4.97
N ASP A 146 22.38 -19.23 5.74
CA ASP A 146 21.35 -20.07 6.37
C ASP A 146 20.90 -19.52 7.72
N ASN A 147 19.61 -19.69 8.00
CA ASN A 147 18.95 -19.40 9.28
C ASN A 147 19.29 -18.02 9.88
N PRO A 148 19.13 -16.93 9.15
CA PRO A 148 19.37 -15.61 9.70
C PRO A 148 18.37 -15.29 10.82
N LEU A 149 18.89 -14.76 11.92
CA LEU A 149 18.05 -14.15 12.96
C LEU A 149 17.73 -12.72 12.51
N ILE A 150 16.51 -12.49 12.04
CA ILE A 150 16.12 -11.21 11.48
C ILE A 150 15.78 -10.23 12.59
N ILE A 151 16.32 -9.02 12.50
CA ILE A 151 16.00 -7.89 13.38
C ILE A 151 15.31 -6.82 12.53
N PRO A 152 14.00 -6.64 12.67
CA PRO A 152 13.27 -5.58 11.96
C PRO A 152 13.57 -4.21 12.57
N THR A 153 13.57 -3.19 11.74
CA THR A 153 13.52 -1.79 12.16
C THR A 153 12.08 -1.25 12.10
N GLU A 154 11.86 -0.05 12.60
CA GLU A 154 10.57 0.64 12.39
C GLU A 154 10.46 1.06 10.92
N HIS A 155 9.39 0.64 10.24
CA HIS A 155 9.15 0.97 8.84
C HIS A 155 7.67 0.90 8.47
N GLU A 156 7.21 1.71 7.50
CA GLU A 156 5.80 1.81 7.08
C GLU A 156 5.22 0.50 6.54
N ILE A 157 6.03 -0.35 5.90
CA ILE A 157 5.55 -1.67 5.45
C ILE A 157 5.12 -2.57 6.61
N PHE A 158 5.53 -2.28 7.85
CA PHE A 158 5.12 -3.00 9.06
C PHE A 158 3.96 -2.34 9.81
N ARG A 159 3.33 -1.33 9.22
CA ARG A 159 2.14 -0.69 9.78
C ARG A 159 1.07 -1.73 10.08
N TYR A 160 0.44 -1.63 11.25
CA TYR A 160 -0.56 -2.57 11.78
C TYR A 160 -0.04 -3.97 12.14
N LEU A 161 1.27 -4.20 12.10
CA LEU A 161 1.90 -5.44 12.55
C LEU A 161 2.52 -5.22 13.93
N GLU A 162 1.82 -5.65 15.00
CA GLU A 162 2.30 -5.42 16.38
C GLU A 162 3.59 -6.19 16.69
N LYS A 163 3.75 -7.38 16.14
CA LYS A 163 4.95 -8.23 16.28
C LYS A 163 5.14 -9.07 15.04
N LEU A 164 5.94 -8.57 14.12
CA LEU A 164 6.34 -9.38 12.97
C LEU A 164 7.50 -10.29 13.38
N THR A 165 7.21 -11.56 13.61
CA THR A 165 8.21 -12.60 13.84
C THR A 165 7.98 -13.75 12.88
N PHE A 166 8.96 -14.07 12.08
CA PHE A 166 8.93 -15.21 11.15
C PHE A 166 10.34 -15.80 11.01
N ALA A 167 10.40 -17.06 10.61
CA ALA A 167 11.65 -17.74 10.35
C ALA A 167 12.01 -17.66 8.87
N VAL A 168 13.27 -17.43 8.57
CA VAL A 168 13.84 -17.53 7.23
C VAL A 168 14.86 -18.64 7.23
N ARG A 169 14.69 -19.61 6.33
CA ARG A 169 15.62 -20.74 6.19
C ARG A 169 16.96 -20.30 5.61
N ARG A 170 16.90 -19.41 4.61
CA ARG A 170 18.09 -18.82 3.98
C ARG A 170 17.77 -17.51 3.31
N THR A 171 18.76 -16.64 3.23
CA THR A 171 18.73 -15.36 2.51
C THR A 171 19.97 -15.19 1.67
N ARG A 172 19.92 -14.35 0.65
CA ARG A 172 21.12 -13.95 -0.11
C ARG A 172 22.03 -13.09 0.75
N ILE A 173 23.32 -13.26 0.58
CA ILE A 173 24.32 -12.29 1.05
C ILE A 173 24.32 -11.14 0.05
N ILE A 174 23.98 -9.95 0.50
CA ILE A 174 23.84 -8.77 -0.36
C ILE A 174 24.78 -7.69 0.18
N GLU A 175 25.62 -7.16 -0.69
CA GLU A 175 26.38 -5.95 -0.36
C GLU A 175 25.45 -4.74 -0.51
N LYS A 176 25.21 -4.04 0.62
CA LYS A 176 24.28 -2.91 0.67
C LYS A 176 24.76 -1.78 -0.26
N PRO A 177 23.97 -1.39 -1.25
CA PRO A 177 24.32 -0.27 -2.10
C PRO A 177 24.16 1.07 -1.33
N GLU A 178 24.90 2.10 -1.77
CA GLU A 178 24.88 3.42 -1.12
C GLU A 178 23.51 4.10 -1.12
N TRP A 179 22.67 3.80 -2.12
CA TRP A 179 21.32 4.36 -2.25
C TRP A 179 20.27 3.68 -1.35
N ALA A 180 20.64 2.61 -0.63
CA ALA A 180 19.69 1.77 0.10
C ALA A 180 19.73 2.01 1.62
N GLU A 181 18.54 1.95 2.22
CA GLU A 181 18.31 1.89 3.66
C GLU A 181 17.88 0.49 4.07
N THR A 182 18.43 0.00 5.18
CA THR A 182 18.14 -1.36 5.67
C THR A 182 16.88 -1.35 6.52
N ILE A 183 15.95 -2.24 6.17
CA ILE A 183 14.69 -2.47 6.90
C ILE A 183 14.81 -3.66 7.86
N MET A 184 15.51 -4.71 7.42
CA MET A 184 15.83 -5.88 8.24
C MET A 184 17.26 -6.31 7.96
N GLU A 185 17.99 -6.68 9.01
CA GLU A 185 19.38 -7.12 8.86
C GLU A 185 19.71 -8.37 9.71
N TYR A 186 20.79 -9.02 9.33
CA TYR A 186 21.46 -10.04 10.13
C TYR A 186 22.97 -9.93 9.96
N ASN A 187 23.69 -9.72 11.07
CA ASN A 187 25.16 -9.59 11.08
C ASN A 187 25.70 -8.53 10.11
N GLY A 188 24.98 -7.38 9.95
CA GLY A 188 25.33 -6.32 9.01
C GLY A 188 24.99 -6.64 7.55
N ASN A 189 24.41 -7.79 7.25
CA ASN A 189 23.89 -8.13 5.93
C ASN A 189 22.42 -7.69 5.83
N PRO A 190 22.04 -6.84 4.89
CA PRO A 190 20.65 -6.46 4.68
C PRO A 190 19.86 -7.67 4.17
N VAL A 191 18.82 -8.04 4.91
CA VAL A 191 17.88 -9.10 4.53
C VAL A 191 16.68 -8.52 3.80
N VAL A 192 16.23 -7.32 4.24
CA VAL A 192 15.26 -6.48 3.53
C VAL A 192 15.78 -5.06 3.53
N PHE A 193 15.73 -4.42 2.38
CA PHE A 193 16.15 -3.04 2.22
C PHE A 193 15.34 -2.33 1.13
N GLU A 194 15.31 -1.02 1.20
CA GLU A 194 14.69 -0.19 0.17
C GLU A 194 15.59 0.98 -0.22
N GLY A 195 15.23 1.67 -1.27
CA GLY A 195 15.84 2.93 -1.65
C GLY A 195 15.32 3.45 -2.99
N ILE A 196 15.96 4.51 -3.47
CA ILE A 196 15.54 5.20 -4.69
C ILE A 196 16.65 5.10 -5.73
N VAL A 197 16.30 4.59 -6.91
CA VAL A 197 17.18 4.56 -8.08
C VAL A 197 16.51 5.35 -9.21
N GLY A 198 17.09 6.50 -9.53
CA GLY A 198 16.46 7.46 -10.45
C GLY A 198 15.22 8.08 -9.81
N ASN A 199 14.04 7.75 -10.36
CA ASN A 199 12.73 8.19 -9.83
C ASN A 199 11.90 7.04 -9.26
N LYS A 200 12.49 5.88 -9.01
CA LYS A 200 11.79 4.66 -8.59
C LYS A 200 12.19 4.25 -7.20
N ARG A 201 11.19 3.89 -6.40
CA ARG A 201 11.42 3.19 -5.14
C ARG A 201 11.58 1.70 -5.44
N ILE A 202 12.59 1.10 -4.83
CA ILE A 202 12.90 -0.32 -4.96
C ILE A 202 12.93 -0.93 -3.57
N LEU A 203 12.12 -1.97 -3.35
CA LEU A 203 12.09 -2.77 -2.14
C LEU A 203 12.64 -4.16 -2.46
N VAL A 204 13.58 -4.64 -1.69
CA VAL A 204 14.23 -5.93 -1.92
C VAL A 204 14.14 -6.81 -0.69
N PHE A 205 13.62 -8.01 -0.87
CA PHE A 205 13.68 -9.12 0.08
C PHE A 205 14.76 -10.10 -0.39
N GLY A 206 15.83 -10.28 0.39
CA GLY A 206 16.94 -11.17 0.06
C GLY A 206 16.61 -12.66 0.10
N PHE A 207 15.37 -13.04 0.43
CA PHE A 207 14.91 -14.41 0.58
C PHE A 207 13.72 -14.73 -0.32
N ASP A 208 13.55 -16.00 -0.61
CA ASP A 208 12.39 -16.56 -1.29
C ASP A 208 11.26 -16.81 -0.30
N LEU A 209 10.01 -16.57 -0.69
CA LEU A 209 8.85 -16.84 0.14
C LEU A 209 8.65 -18.33 0.45
N PHE A 210 9.20 -19.24 -0.36
CA PHE A 210 9.24 -20.67 -0.06
C PHE A 210 10.31 -21.05 0.99
N ASP A 211 11.24 -20.15 1.27
CA ASP A 211 12.27 -20.32 2.29
C ASP A 211 11.92 -19.67 3.64
N THR A 212 10.65 -19.34 3.87
CA THR A 212 10.15 -18.70 5.09
C THR A 212 8.77 -19.24 5.48
N ASP A 213 8.40 -19.11 6.75
CA ASP A 213 7.07 -19.39 7.25
C ASP A 213 6.12 -18.17 7.16
N LEU A 214 6.62 -17.03 6.68
CA LEU A 214 5.88 -15.78 6.56
C LEU A 214 4.54 -15.93 5.79
N PRO A 215 4.47 -16.63 4.62
CA PRO A 215 3.22 -16.80 3.89
C PRO A 215 2.14 -17.59 4.62
N LEU A 216 2.49 -18.32 5.67
CA LEU A 216 1.57 -19.11 6.51
C LEU A 216 1.01 -18.31 7.68
N ARG A 217 1.43 -17.07 7.85
CA ARG A 217 1.04 -16.20 8.96
C ARG A 217 -0.05 -15.23 8.57
N SER A 218 -0.87 -14.84 9.52
CA SER A 218 -1.93 -13.83 9.35
C SER A 218 -1.39 -12.45 9.00
N GLU A 219 -0.13 -12.19 9.32
CA GLU A 219 0.56 -10.93 9.05
C GLU A 219 0.96 -10.77 7.58
N PHE A 220 1.07 -11.87 6.83
CA PHE A 220 1.52 -11.82 5.43
C PHE A 220 0.58 -11.01 4.51
N PRO A 221 -0.75 -11.20 4.52
CA PRO A 221 -1.64 -10.35 3.73
C PRO A 221 -1.55 -8.88 4.09
N ILE A 222 -1.38 -8.55 5.37
CA ILE A 222 -1.25 -7.17 5.84
C ILE A 222 0.07 -6.56 5.33
N LEU A 223 1.16 -7.31 5.40
CA LEU A 223 2.46 -6.88 4.87
C LEU A 223 2.39 -6.58 3.38
N ILE A 224 1.80 -7.47 2.58
CA ILE A 224 1.69 -7.27 1.13
C ILE A 224 0.74 -6.11 0.80
N SER A 225 -0.36 -5.94 1.54
CA SER A 225 -1.23 -4.77 1.39
C SER A 225 -0.48 -3.47 1.68
N ASN A 226 0.28 -3.41 2.78
CA ASN A 226 1.10 -2.24 3.11
C ASN A 226 2.16 -1.95 2.02
N ILE A 227 2.77 -2.99 1.44
CA ILE A 227 3.72 -2.83 0.33
C ILE A 227 3.01 -2.23 -0.90
N VAL A 228 1.83 -2.71 -1.25
CA VAL A 228 1.07 -2.16 -2.37
C VAL A 228 0.68 -0.71 -2.10
N ASP A 229 0.18 -0.39 -0.92
CA ASP A 229 -0.19 0.97 -0.52
C ASP A 229 1.00 1.94 -0.59
N GLU A 230 2.20 1.48 -0.19
CA GLU A 230 3.41 2.31 -0.13
C GLU A 230 4.10 2.45 -1.50
N TYR A 231 4.11 1.39 -2.29
CA TYR A 231 4.88 1.35 -3.55
C TYR A 231 4.01 1.57 -4.79
N ALA A 232 2.69 1.50 -4.66
CA ALA A 232 1.74 1.87 -5.70
C ALA A 232 0.64 2.77 -5.12
N PRO A 233 1.00 3.93 -4.54
CA PRO A 233 -0.01 4.84 -4.02
C PRO A 233 -0.94 5.27 -5.16
N PRO A 234 -2.23 5.45 -4.90
CA PRO A 234 -3.16 6.00 -5.88
C PRO A 234 -2.58 7.28 -6.47
N ARG A 235 -2.65 7.44 -7.79
CA ARG A 235 -2.13 8.64 -8.45
C ARG A 235 -2.91 9.85 -7.95
N GLU A 236 -2.24 10.80 -7.31
CA GLU A 236 -2.85 12.09 -7.01
C GLU A 236 -3.17 12.77 -8.36
N THR A 237 -4.43 12.91 -8.67
CA THR A 237 -4.83 13.76 -9.79
C THR A 237 -4.58 15.21 -9.35
N VAL A 238 -3.43 15.76 -9.74
CA VAL A 238 -3.16 17.20 -9.58
C VAL A 238 -4.16 17.93 -10.49
N VAL A 239 -5.11 18.61 -9.86
CA VAL A 239 -6.09 19.49 -10.50
C VAL A 239 -5.50 20.88 -10.69
#